data_7dbcc315b9ec3d2159ccc32181d8a5fe
#
_entry.id   7dbcc315b9ec3d2159ccc32181d8a5fe
#
_cell.length_a   1.000
_cell.length_b   1.000
_cell.length_c   1.000
_cell.angle_alpha   90.00
_cell.angle_beta   90.00
_cell.angle_gamma   90.00
#
_symmetry.space_group_name_H-M   'P 1'
#
loop_
_entity.id
_entity.type
_entity.pdbx_description
1 polymer ?
#
loop_
_entity_poly.entity_id
_entity_poly.type
_entity_poly.pdbx_seq_one_letter_code
_entity_poly.pdbx_strand_id
1 'polypeptide(L)'
;MQALQELLANRVLISGLVGWGAAQVLKTIIYALMHHTLDLTRIFGDGGMPSGHSATVCAVATSAGILDGLGSFPFAISVIVAIIVMHDAMGVRLETGKQAKLLNDFIDLFAKLEQPLSDQEKLKELVGHTPLQVCMGALLGIATGILCNLSA
;
A
#
# COMPACT_ATOMS: atom_id res chain seq x y z
N MET A 1 11.91 -19.12 -22.55
CA MET A 1 11.62 -19.91 -21.31
C MET A 1 12.57 -19.54 -20.18
N GLN A 2 13.87 -19.34 -20.45
CA GLN A 2 14.88 -19.00 -19.43
C GLN A 2 14.54 -17.70 -18.66
N ALA A 3 14.21 -16.60 -19.35
CA ALA A 3 13.83 -15.34 -18.69
C ALA A 3 12.62 -15.46 -17.75
N LEU A 4 11.65 -16.31 -18.06
CA LEU A 4 10.51 -16.56 -17.20
C LEU A 4 10.93 -17.33 -15.94
N GLN A 5 11.85 -18.29 -16.07
CA GLN A 5 12.39 -19.03 -14.93
C GLN A 5 13.21 -18.12 -14.01
N GLU A 6 14.02 -17.23 -14.57
CA GLU A 6 14.79 -16.23 -13.81
C GLU A 6 13.86 -15.28 -13.06
N LEU A 7 12.77 -14.83 -13.70
CA LEU A 7 11.77 -13.97 -13.06
C LEU A 7 11.06 -14.68 -11.90
N LEU A 8 10.66 -15.93 -12.10
CA LEU A 8 9.99 -16.75 -11.08
C LEU A 8 10.95 -17.23 -9.96
N ALA A 9 12.24 -17.17 -10.19
CA ALA A 9 13.27 -17.46 -9.18
C ALA A 9 13.74 -16.21 -8.42
N ASN A 10 13.31 -15.00 -8.83
CA ASN A 10 13.74 -13.76 -8.21
C ASN A 10 13.07 -13.56 -6.85
N ARG A 11 13.79 -13.93 -5.78
CA ARG A 11 13.28 -13.86 -4.40
C ARG A 11 12.97 -12.43 -3.94
N VAL A 12 13.68 -11.43 -4.45
CA VAL A 12 13.40 -10.02 -4.13
C VAL A 12 12.03 -9.61 -4.66
N LEU A 13 11.75 -9.95 -5.94
CA LEU A 13 10.45 -9.71 -6.55
C LEU A 13 9.33 -10.48 -5.85
N ILE A 14 9.54 -11.75 -5.57
CA ILE A 14 8.57 -12.60 -4.86
C ILE A 14 8.26 -12.03 -3.48
N SER A 15 9.27 -11.62 -2.72
CA SER A 15 9.07 -11.01 -1.39
C SER A 15 8.19 -9.76 -1.47
N GLY A 16 8.39 -8.90 -2.47
CA GLY A 16 7.54 -7.73 -2.71
C GLY A 16 6.08 -8.09 -3.00
N LEU A 17 5.86 -9.07 -3.89
CA LEU A 17 4.52 -9.55 -4.23
C LEU A 17 3.81 -10.22 -3.05
N VAL A 18 4.54 -11.03 -2.28
CA VAL A 18 4.02 -11.66 -1.05
C VAL A 18 3.68 -10.60 0.00
N GLY A 19 4.54 -9.61 0.20
CA GLY A 19 4.29 -8.49 1.11
C GLY A 19 3.03 -7.71 0.73
N TRP A 20 2.86 -7.40 -0.55
CA TRP A 20 1.65 -6.78 -1.07
C TRP A 20 0.41 -7.65 -0.83
N GLY A 21 0.45 -8.92 -1.23
CA GLY A 21 -0.66 -9.85 -1.07
C GLY A 21 -1.06 -10.04 0.39
N ALA A 22 -0.08 -10.22 1.28
CA ALA A 22 -0.30 -10.33 2.73
C ALA A 22 -1.00 -9.08 3.29
N ALA A 23 -0.57 -7.88 2.86
CA ALA A 23 -1.22 -6.64 3.28
C ALA A 23 -2.67 -6.55 2.80
N GLN A 24 -2.97 -6.95 1.56
CA GLN A 24 -4.34 -6.94 1.02
C GLN A 24 -5.26 -7.93 1.73
N VAL A 25 -4.77 -9.14 1.98
CA VAL A 25 -5.52 -10.16 2.74
C VAL A 25 -5.80 -9.66 4.17
N LEU A 26 -4.78 -9.17 4.86
CA LEU A 26 -4.92 -8.70 6.25
C LEU A 26 -5.86 -7.50 6.34
N LYS A 27 -5.78 -6.56 5.39
CA LYS A 27 -6.69 -5.41 5.28
C LYS A 27 -8.15 -5.87 5.14
N THR A 28 -8.41 -6.84 4.26
CA THR A 28 -9.75 -7.37 4.03
C THR A 28 -10.29 -8.07 5.29
N ILE A 29 -9.45 -8.83 5.99
CA ILE A 29 -9.83 -9.50 7.25
C ILE A 29 -10.15 -8.45 8.33
N ILE A 30 -9.29 -7.46 8.53
CA ILE A 30 -9.51 -6.39 9.53
C ILE A 30 -10.81 -5.66 9.23
N TYR A 31 -11.06 -5.32 7.96
CA TYR A 31 -12.31 -4.67 7.55
C TYR A 31 -13.53 -5.54 7.86
N ALA A 32 -13.49 -6.82 7.51
CA ALA A 32 -14.58 -7.76 7.77
C ALA A 32 -14.88 -7.91 9.27
N LEU A 33 -13.85 -7.95 10.12
CA LEU A 33 -14.01 -8.02 11.57
C LEU A 33 -14.62 -6.74 12.16
N MET A 34 -14.24 -5.56 11.64
CA MET A 34 -14.74 -4.28 12.15
C MET A 34 -16.16 -3.95 11.70
N HIS A 35 -16.54 -4.36 10.50
CA HIS A 35 -17.82 -3.99 9.88
C HIS A 35 -18.82 -5.15 9.78
N HIS A 36 -18.41 -6.37 10.22
CA HIS A 36 -19.22 -7.60 10.11
C HIS A 36 -19.71 -7.90 8.68
N THR A 37 -19.01 -7.41 7.66
CA THR A 37 -19.33 -7.57 6.24
C THR A 37 -18.07 -7.91 5.45
N LEU A 38 -18.14 -8.92 4.59
CA LEU A 38 -17.04 -9.29 3.70
C LEU A 38 -17.15 -8.49 2.40
N ASP A 39 -16.27 -7.52 2.21
CA ASP A 39 -16.20 -6.71 0.99
C ASP A 39 -14.92 -7.05 0.21
N LEU A 40 -15.05 -7.90 -0.81
CA LEU A 40 -13.94 -8.33 -1.65
C LEU A 40 -13.36 -7.21 -2.53
N THR A 41 -14.09 -6.11 -2.72
CA THR A 41 -13.58 -4.97 -3.50
C THR A 41 -12.39 -4.30 -2.79
N ARG A 42 -12.26 -4.51 -1.47
CA ARG A 42 -11.15 -4.02 -0.64
C ARG A 42 -9.81 -4.65 -0.98
N ILE A 43 -9.78 -5.81 -1.63
CA ILE A 43 -8.53 -6.46 -2.07
C ILE A 43 -7.75 -5.55 -3.05
N PHE A 44 -8.47 -4.78 -3.87
CA PHE A 44 -7.86 -3.83 -4.82
C PHE A 44 -8.02 -2.36 -4.38
N GLY A 45 -8.59 -2.14 -3.17
CA GLY A 45 -8.84 -0.80 -2.64
C GLY A 45 -7.57 -0.12 -2.10
N ASP A 46 -7.43 1.18 -2.37
CA ASP A 46 -6.45 2.04 -1.72
C ASP A 46 -6.94 2.42 -0.30
N GLY A 47 -6.00 2.71 0.59
CA GLY A 47 -6.31 3.04 1.98
C GLY A 47 -6.52 1.81 2.88
N GLY A 48 -6.74 2.03 4.19
CA GLY A 48 -6.88 0.99 5.20
C GLY A 48 -5.55 0.48 5.77
N MET A 49 -5.62 -0.36 6.80
CA MET A 49 -4.49 -0.90 7.55
C MET A 49 -4.36 -2.41 7.33
N PRO A 50 -3.14 -2.93 7.08
CA PRO A 50 -1.86 -2.23 6.90
C PRO A 50 -1.70 -1.63 5.50
N SER A 51 -0.73 -0.69 5.33
CA SER A 51 -0.40 -0.11 4.03
C SER A 51 0.25 -1.13 3.11
N GLY A 52 -0.38 -1.42 1.95
CA GLY A 52 0.18 -2.29 0.93
C GLY A 52 1.45 -1.73 0.29
N HIS A 53 1.51 -0.41 0.06
CA HIS A 53 2.69 0.27 -0.45
C HIS A 53 3.91 0.02 0.44
N SER A 54 3.76 0.26 1.75
CA SER A 54 4.83 0.08 2.73
C SER A 54 5.26 -1.38 2.84
N ALA A 55 4.30 -2.31 2.88
CA ALA A 55 4.59 -3.75 2.95
C ALA A 55 5.40 -4.21 1.74
N THR A 56 5.03 -3.77 0.53
CA THR A 56 5.75 -4.12 -0.70
C THR A 56 7.19 -3.63 -0.67
N VAL A 57 7.39 -2.32 -0.49
CA VAL A 57 8.74 -1.74 -0.61
C VAL A 57 9.67 -2.15 0.52
N CYS A 58 9.15 -2.37 1.75
CA CYS A 58 9.93 -2.87 2.86
C CYS A 58 10.29 -4.36 2.70
N ALA A 59 9.40 -5.18 2.11
CA ALA A 59 9.73 -6.57 1.79
C ALA A 59 10.84 -6.67 0.74
N VAL A 60 10.77 -5.83 -0.31
CA VAL A 60 11.82 -5.72 -1.34
C VAL A 60 13.16 -5.30 -0.72
N ALA A 61 13.15 -4.22 0.08
CA ALA A 61 14.37 -3.73 0.71
C ALA A 61 15.00 -4.77 1.67
N THR A 62 14.17 -5.43 2.47
CA THR A 62 14.62 -6.47 3.39
C THR A 62 15.22 -7.65 2.64
N SER A 63 14.55 -8.12 1.58
CA SER A 63 15.02 -9.22 0.75
C SER A 63 16.36 -8.88 0.05
N ALA A 64 16.48 -7.68 -0.52
CA ALA A 64 17.73 -7.21 -1.12
C ALA A 64 18.86 -7.14 -0.09
N GLY A 65 18.58 -6.65 1.12
CA GLY A 65 19.58 -6.62 2.20
C GLY A 65 20.05 -8.00 2.64
N ILE A 66 19.18 -9.00 2.65
CA ILE A 66 19.52 -10.39 3.01
C ILE A 66 20.35 -11.06 1.91
N LEU A 67 19.94 -10.92 0.65
CA LEU A 67 20.54 -11.63 -0.48
C LEU A 67 21.81 -10.98 -1.02
N ASP A 68 21.81 -9.66 -1.13
CA ASP A 68 22.91 -8.90 -1.75
C ASP A 68 23.80 -8.20 -0.72
N GLY A 69 23.37 -8.17 0.54
CA GLY A 69 24.08 -7.51 1.64
C GLY A 69 23.71 -6.03 1.81
N LEU A 70 23.86 -5.53 3.05
CA LEU A 70 23.49 -4.16 3.43
C LEU A 70 24.37 -3.06 2.77
N GLY A 71 25.55 -3.42 2.27
CA GLY A 71 26.43 -2.52 1.54
C GLY A 71 26.18 -2.50 0.02
N SER A 72 25.21 -3.24 -0.47
CA SER A 72 24.99 -3.40 -1.91
C SER A 72 24.18 -2.24 -2.51
N PHE A 73 24.35 -2.01 -3.82
CA PHE A 73 23.55 -1.05 -4.55
C PHE A 73 22.04 -1.42 -4.58
N PRO A 74 21.62 -2.70 -4.81
CA PRO A 74 20.21 -3.08 -4.74
C PRO A 74 19.56 -2.74 -3.39
N PHE A 75 20.24 -2.96 -2.27
CA PHE A 75 19.73 -2.60 -0.96
C PHE A 75 19.58 -1.08 -0.81
N ALA A 76 20.63 -0.32 -1.14
CA ALA A 76 20.61 1.13 -1.02
C ALA A 76 19.47 1.77 -1.82
N ILE A 77 19.32 1.40 -3.10
CA ILE A 77 18.23 1.94 -3.94
C ILE A 77 16.85 1.52 -3.43
N SER A 78 16.70 0.28 -2.94
CA SER A 78 15.43 -0.21 -2.40
C SER A 78 15.01 0.55 -1.15
N VAL A 79 15.95 0.89 -0.27
CA VAL A 79 15.68 1.70 0.94
C VAL A 79 15.26 3.12 0.55
N ILE A 80 15.95 3.76 -0.39
CA ILE A 80 15.57 5.11 -0.85
C ILE A 80 14.18 5.10 -1.48
N VAL A 81 13.87 4.11 -2.32
CA VAL A 81 12.53 3.95 -2.91
C VAL A 81 11.48 3.71 -1.82
N ALA A 82 11.79 2.91 -0.79
CA ALA A 82 10.87 2.68 0.33
C ALA A 82 10.56 3.98 1.08
N ILE A 83 11.56 4.80 1.37
CA ILE A 83 11.38 6.10 2.03
C ILE A 83 10.48 7.01 1.19
N ILE A 84 10.76 7.14 -0.12
CA ILE A 84 9.99 8.00 -1.02
C ILE A 84 8.53 7.54 -1.08
N VAL A 85 8.29 6.24 -1.29
CA VAL A 85 6.93 5.67 -1.41
C VAL A 85 6.14 5.80 -0.11
N MET A 86 6.77 5.55 1.05
CA MET A 86 6.12 5.71 2.35
C MET A 86 5.81 7.18 2.64
N HIS A 87 6.71 8.09 2.30
CA HIS A 87 6.50 9.53 2.45
C HIS A 87 5.34 10.03 1.57
N ASP A 88 5.31 9.61 0.29
CA ASP A 88 4.20 9.94 -0.62
C ASP A 88 2.85 9.42 -0.09
N ALA A 89 2.83 8.18 0.39
CA ALA A 89 1.62 7.55 0.92
C ALA A 89 1.05 8.30 2.15
N MET A 90 1.88 8.90 2.99
CA MET A 90 1.49 9.68 4.17
C MET A 90 1.24 11.16 3.87
N GLY A 91 1.89 11.71 2.83
CA GLY A 91 1.82 13.13 2.48
C GLY A 91 0.79 13.41 1.39
N VAL A 92 1.25 13.43 0.15
CA VAL A 92 0.47 13.89 -1.01
C VAL A 92 -0.86 13.16 -1.14
N ARG A 93 -0.87 11.83 -1.00
CA ARG A 93 -2.10 11.03 -1.14
C ARG A 93 -3.09 11.27 -0.01
N LEU A 94 -2.63 11.48 1.21
CA LEU A 94 -3.50 11.79 2.35
C LEU A 94 -4.13 13.17 2.19
N GLU A 95 -3.37 14.17 1.73
CA GLU A 95 -3.89 15.50 1.44
C GLU A 95 -4.89 15.49 0.28
N THR A 96 -4.64 14.70 -0.77
CA THR A 96 -5.60 14.50 -1.86
C THR A 96 -6.94 13.96 -1.34
N GLY A 97 -6.92 13.00 -0.41
CA GLY A 97 -8.14 12.48 0.22
C GLY A 97 -8.89 13.52 1.03
N LYS A 98 -8.18 14.39 1.77
CA LYS A 98 -8.80 15.52 2.50
C LYS A 98 -9.43 16.53 1.54
N GLN A 99 -8.75 16.85 0.43
CA GLN A 99 -9.26 17.74 -0.61
C GLN A 99 -10.50 17.15 -1.29
N ALA A 100 -10.50 15.85 -1.61
CA ALA A 100 -11.65 15.16 -2.17
C ALA A 100 -12.87 15.24 -1.24
N LYS A 101 -12.68 15.06 0.07
CA LYS A 101 -13.74 15.22 1.06
C LYS A 101 -14.31 16.63 1.07
N LEU A 102 -13.45 17.65 1.12
CA LEU A 102 -13.89 19.05 1.10
C LEU A 102 -14.68 19.37 -0.16
N LEU A 103 -14.25 18.88 -1.33
CA LEU A 103 -14.97 19.07 -2.59
C LEU A 103 -16.32 18.36 -2.58
N ASN A 104 -16.41 17.16 -2.03
CA ASN A 104 -17.69 16.46 -1.89
C ASN A 104 -18.65 17.20 -0.94
N ASP A 105 -18.15 17.77 0.16
CA ASP A 105 -18.95 18.59 1.08
C ASP A 105 -19.50 19.85 0.36
N PHE A 106 -18.74 20.48 -0.54
CA PHE A 106 -19.21 21.57 -1.39
C PHE A 106 -20.28 21.10 -2.38
N ILE A 107 -20.09 19.98 -3.06
CA ILE A 107 -21.08 19.41 -3.98
C ILE A 107 -22.41 19.18 -3.24
N ASP A 108 -22.36 18.60 -2.04
CA ASP A 108 -23.56 18.35 -1.23
C ASP A 108 -24.24 19.66 -0.76
N LEU A 109 -23.46 20.71 -0.48
CA LEU A 109 -23.99 22.03 -0.14
C LEU A 109 -24.72 22.68 -1.33
N PHE A 110 -24.14 22.67 -2.54
CA PHE A 110 -24.77 23.20 -3.75
C PHE A 110 -26.04 22.42 -4.13
N ALA A 111 -26.03 21.08 -3.96
CA ALA A 111 -27.21 20.28 -4.19
C ALA A 111 -28.40 20.69 -3.25
N LYS A 112 -28.10 21.04 -1.99
CA LYS A 112 -29.11 21.53 -1.03
C LYS A 112 -29.66 22.95 -1.38
N LEU A 113 -28.88 23.72 -2.13
CA LEU A 113 -29.28 25.06 -2.58
C LEU A 113 -30.06 25.01 -3.91
N GLU A 114 -30.52 23.84 -4.34
CA GLU A 114 -31.24 23.63 -5.62
C GLU A 114 -30.45 24.07 -6.86
N GLN A 115 -29.13 24.16 -6.75
CA GLN A 115 -28.22 24.42 -7.87
C GLN A 115 -27.29 23.22 -8.07
N PRO A 116 -27.76 22.08 -8.64
CA PRO A 116 -26.92 20.92 -8.83
C PRO A 116 -25.78 21.26 -9.79
N LEU A 117 -24.57 21.18 -9.32
CA LEU A 117 -23.38 21.09 -10.16
C LEU A 117 -23.48 19.76 -10.88
N SER A 118 -23.95 19.76 -12.14
CA SER A 118 -24.07 18.61 -13.06
C SER A 118 -23.83 17.20 -12.47
N ASP A 119 -24.24 16.11 -13.12
CA ASP A 119 -24.09 14.69 -12.72
C ASP A 119 -22.63 14.27 -12.47
N GLN A 120 -21.96 14.84 -11.46
CA GLN A 120 -20.60 14.51 -11.10
C GLN A 120 -20.61 13.40 -10.05
N GLU A 121 -19.92 12.30 -10.38
CA GLU A 121 -19.61 11.25 -9.40
C GLU A 121 -18.80 11.85 -8.24
N LYS A 122 -19.16 11.47 -7.00
CA LYS A 122 -18.40 11.86 -5.82
C LYS A 122 -16.95 11.39 -5.90
N LEU A 123 -16.04 12.25 -5.51
CA LEU A 123 -14.61 11.97 -5.48
C LEU A 123 -14.29 10.93 -4.39
N LYS A 124 -13.31 10.08 -4.66
CA LYS A 124 -12.84 9.07 -3.73
C LYS A 124 -12.09 9.73 -2.57
N GLU A 125 -12.65 9.70 -1.36
CA GLU A 125 -12.10 10.38 -0.18
C GLU A 125 -11.03 9.55 0.54
N LEU A 126 -11.14 8.20 0.51
CA LEU A 126 -10.21 7.30 1.17
C LEU A 126 -8.96 7.09 0.31
N VAL A 127 -8.17 8.16 0.16
CA VAL A 127 -6.89 8.15 -0.56
C VAL A 127 -5.77 8.47 0.43
N GLY A 128 -4.68 7.69 0.37
CA GLY A 128 -3.54 7.84 1.28
C GLY A 128 -3.65 7.03 2.57
N HIS A 129 -2.60 7.12 3.37
CA HIS A 129 -2.42 6.32 4.58
C HIS A 129 -2.04 7.18 5.77
N THR A 130 -2.53 6.83 6.95
CA THR A 130 -2.04 7.42 8.21
C THR A 130 -0.64 6.89 8.53
N PRO A 131 0.17 7.61 9.33
CA PRO A 131 1.50 7.15 9.76
C PRO A 131 1.45 5.75 10.42
N LEU A 132 0.41 5.45 11.20
CA LEU A 132 0.23 4.13 11.83
C LEU A 132 0.05 3.03 10.77
N GLN A 133 -0.76 3.27 9.74
CA GLN A 133 -0.97 2.30 8.65
C GLN A 133 0.32 2.03 7.88
N VAL A 134 1.15 3.06 7.67
CA VAL A 134 2.47 2.96 7.04
C VAL A 134 3.43 2.15 7.90
N CYS A 135 3.53 2.44 9.21
CA CYS A 135 4.36 1.69 10.14
C CYS A 135 3.97 0.20 10.19
N MET A 136 2.68 -0.10 10.30
CA MET A 136 2.20 -1.49 10.32
C MET A 136 2.47 -2.21 9.00
N GLY A 137 2.35 -1.50 7.87
CA GLY A 137 2.75 -2.02 6.56
C GLY A 137 4.25 -2.30 6.47
N ALA A 138 5.08 -1.39 6.97
CA ALA A 138 6.54 -1.58 6.99
C ALA A 138 6.95 -2.80 7.84
N LEU A 139 6.38 -2.96 9.03
CA LEU A 139 6.64 -4.13 9.88
C LEU A 139 6.23 -5.44 9.20
N LEU A 140 5.06 -5.47 8.56
CA LEU A 140 4.60 -6.60 7.77
C LEU A 140 5.55 -6.90 6.60
N GLY A 141 6.02 -5.86 5.89
CA GLY A 141 6.96 -6.00 4.79
C GLY A 141 8.31 -6.57 5.25
N ILE A 142 8.86 -6.08 6.35
CA ILE A 142 10.09 -6.61 6.94
C ILE A 142 9.90 -8.09 7.30
N ALA A 143 8.81 -8.44 7.99
CA ALA A 143 8.52 -9.81 8.38
C ALA A 143 8.41 -10.74 7.15
N THR A 144 7.67 -10.34 6.11
CA THR A 144 7.55 -11.13 4.88
C THR A 144 8.86 -11.24 4.12
N GLY A 145 9.65 -10.17 4.06
CA GLY A 145 10.99 -10.20 3.46
C GLY A 145 11.92 -11.20 4.16
N ILE A 146 11.90 -11.25 5.49
CA ILE A 146 12.66 -12.25 6.27
C ILE A 146 12.13 -13.67 5.97
N LEU A 147 10.81 -13.88 6.09
CA LEU A 147 10.19 -15.19 5.92
C LEU A 147 10.45 -15.81 4.53
N CYS A 148 10.36 -14.99 3.48
CA CYS A 148 10.63 -15.44 2.11
C CYS A 148 12.10 -15.84 1.88
N ASN A 149 13.03 -15.43 2.75
CA ASN A 149 14.46 -15.68 2.62
C ASN A 149 15.07 -16.52 3.76
N LEU A 150 14.24 -17.14 4.62
CA LEU A 150 14.73 -18.01 5.71
C LEU A 150 15.57 -19.21 5.24
N SER A 151 15.43 -19.59 3.97
CA SER A 151 16.16 -20.71 3.35
C SER A 151 17.21 -20.25 2.33
N ALA A 152 17.60 -18.98 2.37
CA ALA A 152 18.56 -18.41 1.43
C ALA A 152 20.00 -18.58 1.87
#